data_13b7799683aad58ed88e19e6acf7f490
#
_entry.id   13b7799683aad58ed88e19e6acf7f490
#
_cell.length_a   1.000
_cell.length_b   1.000
_cell.length_c   1.000
_cell.angle_alpha   90.00
_cell.angle_beta   90.00
_cell.angle_gamma   90.00
#
_symmetry.space_group_name_H-M   'P 1'
#
loop_
_entity.id
_entity.type
_entity.pdbx_description
1 polymer ?
#
loop_
_entity_poly.entity_id
_entity_poly.type
_entity_poly.pdbx_seq_one_letter_code
_entity_poly.pdbx_strand_id
1 'polypeptide(L)'
;MAVTTQRPAVTTEALLQERSLVESSATAIVNAPIETVDIPSWCFSLRDDEYQACSPAHYAAATTAAPDGRRMSINVEVIGGSPIVQHYTEEIAEPDHLRLVSHSDLFTPGGRTKIDVIWDLRVRKLDGESCELTNTVQSFAPPEMLEFLAEQGLAFEPFRTARRPNSEAHNQQETPLFAKSIERHAWAHE
;
A
#
# COMPACT_ATOMS: atom_id res chain seq x y z
N MET A 1 -9.30 22.20 -28.09
CA MET A 1 -10.01 21.48 -27.00
C MET A 1 -9.16 20.31 -26.63
N ALA A 2 -8.56 20.32 -25.43
CA ALA A 2 -7.79 19.20 -24.95
C ALA A 2 -8.79 18.13 -24.47
N VAL A 3 -8.81 16.98 -25.14
CA VAL A 3 -9.54 15.80 -24.65
C VAL A 3 -8.75 15.26 -23.47
N THR A 4 -9.18 15.58 -22.25
CA THR A 4 -8.67 14.93 -21.05
C THR A 4 -9.21 13.50 -21.07
N THR A 5 -8.41 12.58 -21.52
CA THR A 5 -8.72 11.14 -21.44
C THR A 5 -8.66 10.79 -19.95
N GLN A 6 -9.82 10.74 -19.30
CA GLN A 6 -9.94 10.31 -17.91
C GLN A 6 -9.58 8.82 -17.89
N ARG A 7 -8.46 8.50 -17.23
CA ARG A 7 -8.00 7.13 -17.06
C ARG A 7 -9.02 6.39 -16.19
N PRO A 8 -9.45 5.17 -16.55
CA PRO A 8 -10.37 4.40 -15.71
C PRO A 8 -9.75 4.18 -14.32
N ALA A 9 -10.58 4.23 -13.28
CA ALA A 9 -10.16 3.90 -11.92
C ALA A 9 -9.66 2.44 -11.91
N VAL A 10 -8.51 2.24 -11.27
CA VAL A 10 -7.97 0.89 -11.06
C VAL A 10 -8.86 0.18 -10.04
N THR A 11 -9.35 -1.01 -10.36
CA THR A 11 -10.16 -1.85 -9.48
C THR A 11 -9.41 -3.15 -9.18
N THR A 12 -9.79 -3.83 -8.11
CA THR A 12 -9.20 -5.13 -7.75
C THR A 12 -9.31 -6.14 -8.89
N GLU A 13 -10.45 -6.19 -9.58
CA GLU A 13 -10.67 -7.11 -10.70
C GLU A 13 -9.72 -6.84 -11.87
N ALA A 14 -9.48 -5.57 -12.20
CA ALA A 14 -8.53 -5.19 -13.24
C ALA A 14 -7.09 -5.59 -12.86
N LEU A 15 -6.70 -5.42 -11.59
CA LEU A 15 -5.37 -5.81 -11.11
C LEU A 15 -5.15 -7.32 -11.11
N LEU A 16 -6.18 -8.11 -10.80
CA LEU A 16 -6.09 -9.58 -10.82
C LEU A 16 -5.87 -10.15 -12.22
N GLN A 17 -6.13 -9.39 -13.27
CA GLN A 17 -5.85 -9.77 -14.66
C GLN A 17 -4.38 -9.54 -15.05
N GLU A 18 -3.66 -8.75 -14.28
CA GLU A 18 -2.23 -8.45 -14.50
C GLU A 18 -1.32 -9.54 -13.94
N ARG A 19 -0.03 -9.48 -14.25
CA ARG A 19 0.95 -10.45 -13.72
C ARG A 19 1.31 -10.11 -12.29
N SER A 20 1.12 -11.05 -11.38
CA SER A 20 1.55 -10.93 -9.99
C SER A 20 3.07 -10.84 -9.90
N LEU A 21 3.56 -9.79 -9.24
CA LEU A 21 4.98 -9.58 -8.93
C LEU A 21 5.32 -10.09 -7.53
N VAL A 22 4.57 -9.64 -6.53
CA VAL A 22 4.78 -9.99 -5.13
C VAL A 22 3.41 -10.09 -4.46
N GLU A 23 3.32 -11.04 -3.56
CA GLU A 23 2.30 -11.09 -2.52
C GLU A 23 3.00 -11.33 -1.19
N SER A 24 2.77 -10.46 -0.22
CA SER A 24 3.32 -10.57 1.13
C SER A 24 2.24 -10.30 2.15
N SER A 25 2.30 -10.99 3.29
CA SER A 25 1.40 -10.78 4.41
C SER A 25 2.19 -10.87 5.71
N ALA A 26 1.90 -9.95 6.62
CA ALA A 26 2.47 -9.93 7.96
C ALA A 26 1.39 -9.62 8.99
N THR A 27 1.58 -10.07 10.22
CA THR A 27 0.63 -9.81 11.31
C THR A 27 1.32 -9.15 12.50
N ALA A 28 0.57 -8.36 13.26
CA ALA A 28 1.04 -7.78 14.52
C ALA A 28 -0.14 -7.58 15.48
N ILE A 29 0.18 -7.51 16.78
CA ILE A 29 -0.82 -7.23 17.82
C ILE A 29 -1.02 -5.72 17.95
N VAL A 30 -2.27 -5.31 18.03
CA VAL A 30 -2.74 -3.99 18.45
C VAL A 30 -3.34 -4.15 19.84
N ASN A 31 -2.74 -3.50 20.85
CA ASN A 31 -3.23 -3.57 22.24
C ASN A 31 -4.32 -2.51 22.46
N ALA A 32 -5.43 -2.72 21.81
CA ALA A 32 -6.65 -1.92 21.93
C ALA A 32 -7.88 -2.80 21.64
N PRO A 33 -9.02 -2.55 22.29
CA PRO A 33 -10.29 -3.19 21.93
C PRO A 33 -10.64 -2.92 20.47
N ILE A 34 -11.17 -3.94 19.79
CA ILE A 34 -11.51 -3.79 18.35
C ILE A 34 -12.56 -2.69 18.12
N GLU A 35 -13.39 -2.44 19.12
CA GLU A 35 -14.45 -1.42 19.09
C GLU A 35 -13.91 0.02 19.05
N THR A 36 -12.63 0.23 19.42
CA THR A 36 -11.94 1.53 19.37
C THR A 36 -11.05 1.68 18.13
N VAL A 37 -10.87 0.61 17.34
CA VAL A 37 -10.04 0.62 16.14
C VAL A 37 -10.84 1.06 14.94
N ASP A 38 -10.30 2.05 14.19
CA ASP A 38 -10.82 2.52 12.91
C ASP A 38 -9.65 2.68 11.94
N ILE A 39 -9.39 1.63 11.14
CA ILE A 39 -8.24 1.59 10.21
C ILE A 39 -8.33 2.70 9.15
N PRO A 40 -9.48 2.95 8.50
CA PRO A 40 -9.61 4.08 7.58
C PRO A 40 -9.32 5.43 8.23
N SER A 41 -9.86 5.69 9.43
CA SER A 41 -9.61 6.94 10.17
C SER A 41 -8.12 7.12 10.45
N TRP A 42 -7.45 6.08 10.95
CA TRP A 42 -6.00 6.07 11.15
C TRP A 42 -5.24 6.36 9.85
N CYS A 43 -5.49 5.61 8.79
CA CYS A 43 -4.72 5.70 7.54
C CYS A 43 -4.83 7.08 6.89
N PHE A 44 -6.04 7.66 6.84
CA PHE A 44 -6.27 8.95 6.20
C PHE A 44 -5.98 10.17 7.10
N SER A 45 -5.68 9.95 8.38
CA SER A 45 -5.16 10.97 9.30
C SER A 45 -3.67 10.79 9.62
N LEU A 46 -3.02 9.74 9.09
CA LEU A 46 -1.61 9.44 9.32
C LEU A 46 -0.74 10.59 8.82
N ARG A 47 0.01 11.19 9.76
CA ARG A 47 0.89 12.30 9.46
C ARG A 47 2.18 11.81 8.81
N ASP A 48 2.79 12.69 8.03
CA ASP A 48 4.05 12.42 7.33
C ASP A 48 5.17 11.92 8.26
N ASP A 49 5.38 12.59 9.39
CA ASP A 49 6.39 12.22 10.39
C ASP A 49 6.10 10.85 11.05
N GLU A 50 4.84 10.52 11.26
CA GLU A 50 4.42 9.23 11.81
C GLU A 50 4.57 8.10 10.79
N TYR A 51 4.24 8.35 9.52
CA TYR A 51 4.47 7.40 8.43
C TYR A 51 5.96 7.09 8.28
N GLN A 52 6.83 8.12 8.27
CA GLN A 52 8.27 7.94 8.20
C GLN A 52 8.83 7.15 9.41
N ALA A 53 8.23 7.29 10.60
CA ALA A 53 8.63 6.53 11.78
C ALA A 53 8.26 5.03 11.68
N CYS A 54 7.39 4.62 10.76
CA CYS A 54 6.98 3.23 10.60
C CYS A 54 7.94 2.39 9.75
N SER A 55 8.83 3.01 8.97
CA SER A 55 9.88 2.29 8.24
C SER A 55 10.97 3.24 7.76
N PRO A 56 12.26 2.84 7.77
CA PRO A 56 13.32 3.62 7.12
C PRO A 56 13.18 3.70 5.59
N ALA A 57 12.31 2.89 4.99
CA ALA A 57 11.98 2.95 3.57
C ALA A 57 10.96 4.04 3.24
N HIS A 58 10.25 4.58 4.25
CA HIS A 58 9.23 5.60 4.08
C HIS A 58 9.84 7.00 3.99
N TYR A 59 9.42 7.79 3.00
CA TYR A 59 9.96 9.13 2.74
C TYR A 59 8.91 10.23 2.89
N ALA A 60 7.68 9.99 2.49
CA ALA A 60 6.61 10.96 2.62
C ALA A 60 5.21 10.30 2.58
N ALA A 61 4.25 10.90 3.29
CA ALA A 61 2.85 10.60 3.16
C ALA A 61 2.02 11.89 3.09
N ALA A 62 0.94 11.83 2.31
CA ALA A 62 -0.06 12.88 2.22
C ALA A 62 -1.44 12.28 1.93
N THR A 63 -2.49 13.02 2.24
CA THR A 63 -3.87 12.62 1.94
C THR A 63 -4.55 13.63 1.03
N THR A 64 -5.42 13.13 0.17
CA THR A 64 -6.24 13.94 -0.74
C THR A 64 -7.51 13.19 -1.10
N ALA A 65 -8.25 13.66 -2.10
CA ALA A 65 -9.40 12.96 -2.66
C ALA A 65 -9.27 12.81 -4.17
N ALA A 66 -9.75 11.70 -4.69
CA ALA A 66 -9.91 11.45 -6.11
C ALA A 66 -11.05 12.33 -6.69
N PRO A 67 -11.11 12.53 -8.02
CA PRO A 67 -12.19 13.31 -8.65
C PRO A 67 -13.60 12.76 -8.41
N ASP A 68 -13.73 11.48 -8.08
CA ASP A 68 -15.00 10.81 -7.73
C ASP A 68 -15.35 10.92 -6.23
N GLY A 69 -14.51 11.60 -5.44
CA GLY A 69 -14.71 11.88 -4.02
C GLY A 69 -14.14 10.81 -3.08
N ARG A 70 -13.62 9.68 -3.58
CA ARG A 70 -12.95 8.67 -2.75
C ARG A 70 -11.68 9.24 -2.13
N ARG A 71 -11.39 8.86 -0.88
CA ARG A 71 -10.17 9.28 -0.19
C ARG A 71 -8.95 8.65 -0.85
N MET A 72 -7.85 9.41 -0.83
CA MET A 72 -6.57 8.95 -1.37
C MET A 72 -5.46 9.14 -0.34
N SER A 73 -4.57 8.14 -0.26
CA SER A 73 -3.27 8.22 0.39
C SER A 73 -2.18 8.25 -0.67
N ILE A 74 -1.29 9.23 -0.58
CA ILE A 74 -0.10 9.36 -1.43
C ILE A 74 1.11 9.00 -0.57
N ASN A 75 1.79 7.91 -0.91
CA ASN A 75 2.94 7.42 -0.17
C ASN A 75 4.18 7.41 -1.07
N VAL A 76 5.31 7.82 -0.51
CA VAL A 76 6.61 7.74 -1.18
C VAL A 76 7.52 6.82 -0.38
N GLU A 77 8.03 5.78 -1.02
CA GLU A 77 8.87 4.75 -0.40
C GLU A 77 10.06 4.40 -1.29
N VAL A 78 11.09 3.81 -0.70
CA VAL A 78 12.22 3.20 -1.44
C VAL A 78 12.37 1.74 -1.02
N ILE A 79 11.85 0.83 -1.84
CA ILE A 79 11.89 -0.61 -1.58
C ILE A 79 12.93 -1.27 -2.49
N GLY A 80 13.94 -1.92 -1.88
CA GLY A 80 15.01 -2.58 -2.64
C GLY A 80 15.79 -1.61 -3.56
N GLY A 81 15.95 -0.35 -3.13
CA GLY A 81 16.62 0.70 -3.90
C GLY A 81 15.78 1.31 -5.03
N SER A 82 14.52 0.93 -5.17
CA SER A 82 13.59 1.47 -6.17
C SER A 82 12.59 2.43 -5.51
N PRO A 83 12.63 3.74 -5.80
CA PRO A 83 11.60 4.67 -5.35
C PRO A 83 10.24 4.33 -5.98
N ILE A 84 9.18 4.44 -5.17
CA ILE A 84 7.79 4.26 -5.58
C ILE A 84 6.99 5.46 -5.08
N VAL A 85 6.17 6.04 -5.96
CA VAL A 85 5.16 7.03 -5.58
C VAL A 85 3.81 6.38 -5.75
N GLN A 86 3.18 6.05 -4.64
CA GLN A 86 1.92 5.32 -4.60
C GLN A 86 0.75 6.30 -4.54
N HIS A 87 -0.25 6.05 -5.37
CA HIS A 87 -1.47 6.85 -5.50
C HIS A 87 -2.66 5.98 -5.08
N TYR A 88 -2.71 5.64 -3.80
CA TYR A 88 -3.74 4.78 -3.24
C TYR A 88 -5.11 5.45 -3.24
N THR A 89 -6.12 4.76 -3.73
CA THR A 89 -7.52 5.16 -3.65
C THR A 89 -8.29 4.10 -2.86
N GLU A 90 -9.16 4.51 -1.95
CA GLU A 90 -9.98 3.59 -1.17
C GLU A 90 -10.92 2.77 -2.07
N GLU A 91 -10.98 1.46 -1.81
CA GLU A 91 -11.91 0.51 -2.41
C GLU A 91 -12.86 -0.09 -1.36
N ILE A 92 -12.34 -0.41 -0.16
CA ILE A 92 -13.09 -0.81 1.03
C ILE A 92 -12.62 0.07 2.19
N ALA A 93 -13.56 0.57 2.98
CA ALA A 93 -13.27 1.45 4.11
C ALA A 93 -14.26 1.20 5.26
N GLU A 94 -14.11 0.03 5.90
CA GLU A 94 -14.84 -0.38 7.10
C GLU A 94 -13.91 -0.28 8.31
N PRO A 95 -14.40 -0.07 9.53
CA PRO A 95 -13.53 0.17 10.70
C PRO A 95 -12.44 -0.89 10.89
N ASP A 96 -12.74 -2.15 10.60
CA ASP A 96 -11.83 -3.30 10.73
C ASP A 96 -11.22 -3.76 9.41
N HIS A 97 -11.53 -3.09 8.28
CA HIS A 97 -11.03 -3.45 6.96
C HIS A 97 -10.84 -2.24 6.06
N LEU A 98 -9.60 -1.96 5.71
CA LEU A 98 -9.24 -0.99 4.68
C LEU A 98 -8.58 -1.69 3.51
N ARG A 99 -9.10 -1.49 2.30
CA ARG A 99 -8.45 -1.88 1.06
C ARG A 99 -8.21 -0.67 0.19
N LEU A 100 -6.97 -0.50 -0.20
CA LEU A 100 -6.51 0.57 -1.08
C LEU A 100 -5.94 -0.03 -2.36
N VAL A 101 -6.21 0.62 -3.48
CA VAL A 101 -5.67 0.24 -4.79
C VAL A 101 -4.92 1.40 -5.40
N SER A 102 -3.80 1.11 -6.06
CA SER A 102 -2.93 2.12 -6.65
C SER A 102 -2.38 1.69 -8.00
N HIS A 103 -2.29 2.65 -8.91
CA HIS A 103 -1.50 2.58 -10.13
C HIS A 103 -0.31 3.52 -9.96
N SER A 104 0.76 3.02 -9.38
CA SER A 104 1.90 3.74 -8.82
C SER A 104 2.98 4.03 -9.85
N ASP A 105 3.76 5.08 -9.60
CA ASP A 105 5.00 5.33 -10.34
C ASP A 105 6.16 4.56 -9.68
N LEU A 106 6.82 3.69 -10.43
CA LEU A 106 8.02 2.96 -10.04
C LEU A 106 9.23 3.51 -10.78
N PHE A 107 10.28 3.86 -10.03
CA PHE A 107 11.55 4.32 -10.59
C PHE A 107 12.61 3.24 -10.44
N THR A 108 13.29 2.94 -11.54
CA THR A 108 14.36 1.94 -11.62
C THR A 108 15.60 2.59 -12.25
N PRO A 109 16.78 1.97 -12.19
CA PRO A 109 17.96 2.46 -12.92
C PRO A 109 17.74 2.59 -14.44
N GLY A 110 16.82 1.82 -15.02
CA GLY A 110 16.45 1.88 -16.43
C GLY A 110 15.44 2.99 -16.78
N GLY A 111 14.84 3.66 -15.78
CA GLY A 111 13.83 4.70 -15.97
C GLY A 111 12.57 4.50 -15.14
N ARG A 112 11.52 5.26 -15.48
CA ARG A 112 10.22 5.21 -14.82
C ARG A 112 9.26 4.28 -15.55
N THR A 113 8.55 3.48 -14.78
CA THR A 113 7.43 2.66 -15.26
C THR A 113 6.26 2.70 -14.27
N LYS A 114 5.25 1.85 -14.45
CA LYS A 114 4.10 1.70 -13.57
C LYS A 114 4.13 0.36 -12.84
N ILE A 115 3.52 0.36 -11.64
CA ILE A 115 3.25 -0.84 -10.85
C ILE A 115 1.87 -0.70 -10.23
N ASP A 116 1.06 -1.74 -10.29
CA ASP A 116 -0.22 -1.79 -9.60
C ASP A 116 -0.04 -2.44 -8.23
N VAL A 117 -0.68 -1.85 -7.21
CA VAL A 117 -0.57 -2.32 -5.83
C VAL A 117 -1.96 -2.36 -5.19
N ILE A 118 -2.23 -3.45 -4.49
CA ILE A 118 -3.32 -3.58 -3.52
C ILE A 118 -2.68 -3.60 -2.13
N TRP A 119 -3.12 -2.70 -1.27
CA TRP A 119 -2.78 -2.69 0.15
C TRP A 119 -4.04 -2.98 0.95
N ASP A 120 -4.09 -4.15 1.60
CA ASP A 120 -5.24 -4.66 2.35
C ASP A 120 -4.87 -4.81 3.82
N LEU A 121 -5.55 -4.06 4.67
CA LEU A 121 -5.38 -4.05 6.13
C LEU A 121 -6.65 -4.57 6.77
N ARG A 122 -6.52 -5.60 7.61
CA ARG A 122 -7.63 -6.18 8.35
C ARG A 122 -7.29 -6.30 9.81
N VAL A 123 -8.30 -6.07 10.65
CA VAL A 123 -8.18 -6.26 12.09
C VAL A 123 -9.18 -7.32 12.55
N ARG A 124 -8.70 -8.23 13.37
CA ARG A 124 -9.49 -9.32 13.94
C ARG A 124 -9.40 -9.29 15.47
N LYS A 125 -10.54 -9.34 16.13
CA LYS A 125 -10.60 -9.43 17.60
C LYS A 125 -9.87 -10.68 18.10
N LEU A 126 -9.01 -10.51 19.11
CA LEU A 126 -8.39 -11.61 19.84
C LEU A 126 -9.09 -11.82 21.19
N ASP A 127 -9.24 -10.73 21.97
CA ASP A 127 -9.91 -10.72 23.26
C ASP A 127 -10.58 -9.37 23.53
N GLY A 128 -10.83 -9.03 24.81
CA GLY A 128 -11.45 -7.76 25.18
C GLY A 128 -10.54 -6.54 25.12
N GLU A 129 -9.22 -6.74 25.05
CA GLU A 129 -8.21 -5.68 25.15
C GLU A 129 -7.24 -5.65 23.96
N SER A 130 -7.34 -6.63 23.05
CA SER A 130 -6.42 -6.76 21.92
C SER A 130 -7.08 -7.28 20.65
N CYS A 131 -6.48 -6.89 19.52
CA CYS A 131 -6.80 -7.41 18.21
C CYS A 131 -5.52 -7.69 17.40
N GLU A 132 -5.66 -8.41 16.30
CA GLU A 132 -4.57 -8.72 15.37
C GLU A 132 -4.75 -7.94 14.08
N LEU A 133 -3.76 -7.13 13.74
CA LEU A 133 -3.63 -6.53 12.42
C LEU A 133 -3.03 -7.55 11.45
N THR A 134 -3.64 -7.72 10.29
CA THR A 134 -3.06 -8.36 9.12
C THR A 134 -2.81 -7.30 8.05
N ASN A 135 -1.56 -7.17 7.62
CA ASN A 135 -1.13 -6.28 6.54
C ASN A 135 -0.75 -7.13 5.33
N THR A 136 -1.54 -7.07 4.27
CA THR A 136 -1.30 -7.78 3.02
C THR A 136 -1.02 -6.78 1.90
N VAL A 137 0.08 -6.97 1.19
CA VAL A 137 0.47 -6.19 0.02
C VAL A 137 0.60 -7.11 -1.17
N GLN A 138 -0.14 -6.82 -2.22
CA GLN A 138 -0.05 -7.48 -3.52
C GLN A 138 0.37 -6.47 -4.57
N SER A 139 1.36 -6.82 -5.39
CA SER A 139 1.77 -5.98 -6.51
C SER A 139 1.72 -6.74 -7.83
N PHE A 140 1.44 -6.00 -8.90
CA PHE A 140 1.20 -6.55 -10.22
C PHE A 140 1.92 -5.73 -11.28
N ALA A 141 2.29 -6.39 -12.38
CA ALA A 141 2.90 -5.74 -13.53
C ALA A 141 1.83 -5.34 -14.54
N PRO A 142 1.45 -4.05 -14.65
CA PRO A 142 0.56 -3.59 -15.70
C PRO A 142 1.25 -3.63 -17.08
N PRO A 143 0.51 -3.46 -18.18
CA PRO A 143 1.06 -3.48 -19.53
C PRO A 143 2.27 -2.56 -19.70
N GLU A 144 2.23 -1.36 -19.14
CA GLU A 144 3.33 -0.37 -19.20
C GLU A 144 4.63 -0.91 -18.58
N MET A 145 4.55 -1.74 -17.51
CA MET A 145 5.74 -2.38 -16.96
C MET A 145 6.26 -3.47 -17.88
N LEU A 146 5.38 -4.29 -18.46
CA LEU A 146 5.80 -5.35 -19.36
C LEU A 146 6.48 -4.80 -20.62
N GLU A 147 5.94 -3.71 -21.18
CA GLU A 147 6.55 -2.98 -22.29
C GLU A 147 7.90 -2.40 -21.90
N PHE A 148 7.99 -1.74 -20.76
CA PHE A 148 9.24 -1.19 -20.23
C PHE A 148 10.32 -2.28 -20.04
N LEU A 149 9.98 -3.44 -19.45
CA LEU A 149 10.92 -4.54 -19.29
C LEU A 149 11.41 -5.06 -20.63
N ALA A 150 10.52 -5.20 -21.62
CA ALA A 150 10.87 -5.65 -22.96
C ALA A 150 11.83 -4.67 -23.66
N GLU A 151 11.58 -3.34 -23.55
CA GLU A 151 12.46 -2.29 -24.09
C GLU A 151 13.85 -2.30 -23.45
N GLN A 152 13.95 -2.64 -22.16
CA GLN A 152 15.22 -2.80 -21.45
C GLN A 152 15.90 -4.15 -21.67
N GLY A 153 15.30 -5.07 -22.43
CA GLY A 153 15.80 -6.43 -22.62
C GLY A 153 15.75 -7.28 -21.34
N LEU A 154 14.86 -6.93 -20.39
CA LEU A 154 14.71 -7.64 -19.12
C LEU A 154 13.55 -8.65 -19.19
N ALA A 155 13.78 -9.84 -18.67
CA ALA A 155 12.72 -10.83 -18.55
C ALA A 155 11.91 -10.61 -17.25
N PHE A 156 10.59 -10.85 -17.32
CA PHE A 156 9.66 -10.65 -16.21
C PHE A 156 10.01 -11.50 -14.97
N GLU A 157 10.28 -12.79 -15.14
CA GLU A 157 10.54 -13.70 -14.02
C GLU A 157 11.79 -13.36 -13.18
N PRO A 158 12.96 -13.05 -13.78
CA PRO A 158 14.09 -12.56 -13.01
C PRO A 158 13.80 -11.24 -12.29
N PHE A 159 13.09 -10.31 -12.92
CA PHE A 159 12.69 -9.05 -12.31
C PHE A 159 11.79 -9.29 -11.08
N ARG A 160 10.75 -10.12 -11.21
CA ARG A 160 9.86 -10.54 -10.13
C ARG A 160 10.63 -11.18 -8.98
N THR A 161 11.49 -12.14 -9.28
CA THR A 161 12.29 -12.88 -8.29
C THR A 161 13.20 -11.95 -7.48
N ALA A 162 13.82 -10.96 -8.13
CA ALA A 162 14.70 -10.00 -7.47
C ALA A 162 13.94 -9.03 -6.53
N ARG A 163 12.67 -8.72 -6.80
CA ARG A 163 11.87 -7.79 -5.98
C ARG A 163 11.28 -8.42 -4.73
N ARG A 164 10.87 -9.68 -4.82
CA ARG A 164 10.13 -10.39 -3.77
C ARG A 164 10.76 -10.27 -2.37
N PRO A 165 12.04 -10.60 -2.14
CA PRO A 165 12.62 -10.56 -0.80
C PRO A 165 12.58 -9.17 -0.15
N ASN A 166 12.79 -8.11 -0.94
CA ASN A 166 12.77 -6.74 -0.43
C ASN A 166 11.36 -6.31 -0.02
N SER A 167 10.35 -6.67 -0.80
CA SER A 167 8.94 -6.33 -0.49
C SER A 167 8.43 -7.12 0.71
N GLU A 168 8.79 -8.43 0.82
CA GLU A 168 8.44 -9.26 1.98
C GLU A 168 9.11 -8.73 3.26
N ALA A 169 10.40 -8.40 3.21
CA ALA A 169 11.13 -7.85 4.35
C ALA A 169 10.59 -6.49 4.78
N HIS A 170 10.23 -5.63 3.84
CA HIS A 170 9.62 -4.33 4.10
C HIS A 170 8.27 -4.49 4.83
N ASN A 171 7.37 -5.32 4.32
CA ASN A 171 6.07 -5.57 4.94
C ASN A 171 6.21 -6.13 6.36
N GLN A 172 7.12 -7.08 6.59
CA GLN A 172 7.41 -7.62 7.91
C GLN A 172 7.97 -6.57 8.88
N GLN A 173 8.75 -5.62 8.39
CA GLN A 173 9.35 -4.55 9.20
C GLN A 173 8.32 -3.48 9.59
N GLU A 174 7.48 -3.03 8.66
CA GLU A 174 6.53 -1.95 8.89
C GLU A 174 5.29 -2.37 9.70
N THR A 175 4.81 -3.60 9.53
CA THR A 175 3.55 -4.08 10.12
C THR A 175 3.49 -3.91 11.65
N PRO A 176 4.51 -4.29 12.46
CA PRO A 176 4.48 -4.04 13.90
C PRO A 176 4.54 -2.56 14.27
N LEU A 177 5.08 -1.70 13.40
CA LEU A 177 5.14 -0.25 13.62
C LEU A 177 3.79 0.40 13.26
N PHE A 178 3.12 -0.06 12.23
CA PHE A 178 1.74 0.30 11.94
C PHE A 178 0.80 -0.12 13.07
N ALA A 179 0.94 -1.34 13.59
CA ALA A 179 0.12 -1.78 14.72
C ALA A 179 0.25 -0.85 15.94
N LYS A 180 1.46 -0.41 16.28
CA LYS A 180 1.71 0.58 17.34
C LYS A 180 1.13 1.96 17.03
N SER A 181 1.13 2.37 15.77
CA SER A 181 0.54 3.63 15.33
C SER A 181 -1.00 3.58 15.44
N ILE A 182 -1.61 2.47 14.99
CA ILE A 182 -3.05 2.22 15.12
C ILE A 182 -3.47 2.18 16.60
N GLU A 183 -2.68 1.53 17.46
CA GLU A 183 -2.91 1.49 18.91
C GLU A 183 -2.95 2.91 19.51
N ARG A 184 -1.98 3.79 19.18
CA ARG A 184 -2.00 5.19 19.62
C ARG A 184 -3.23 5.95 19.11
N HIS A 185 -3.62 5.71 17.86
CA HIS A 185 -4.79 6.35 17.26
C HIS A 185 -6.08 5.93 17.98
N ALA A 186 -6.23 4.63 18.28
CA ALA A 186 -7.38 4.08 19.00
C ALA A 186 -7.57 4.72 20.39
N TRP A 187 -6.48 4.93 21.13
CA TRP A 187 -6.51 5.56 22.46
C TRP A 187 -6.60 7.09 22.44
N ALA A 188 -6.31 7.76 21.33
CA ALA A 188 -6.40 9.21 21.24
C ALA A 188 -7.83 9.74 21.04
N HIS A 189 -8.78 8.86 20.73
CA HIS A 189 -10.17 9.18 20.43
C HIS A 189 -11.17 8.68 21.48
N GLU A 190 -10.70 8.21 22.65
CA GLU A 190 -11.49 8.01 23.87
C GLU A 190 -11.57 9.34 24.66
#